data_8f8e889554706eb46b0dd76f1b832ac1
#
_entry.id   8f8e889554706eb46b0dd76f1b832ac1
#
_cell.length_a   1.000
_cell.length_b   1.000
_cell.length_c   1.000
_cell.angle_alpha   90.00
_cell.angle_beta   90.00
_cell.angle_gamma   90.00
#
_symmetry.space_group_name_H-M   'P 1'
#
loop_
_entity.id
_entity.type
_entity.pdbx_description
1 polymer ?
#
loop_
_entity_poly.entity_id
_entity_poly.type
_entity_poly.pdbx_seq_one_letter_code
_entity_poly.pdbx_strand_id
1 'polypeptide(L)'
;MEHTMTICYCEDESAQAKAFAIKIEQWAKNKNIEVHADLFESAEEYLFKAEQNYYDVIFLDISMRGQNGMELARKIREKEKDVILVFVTSDASYVFDGYEVGAYRYLMKPVDEKKLWEILDYARTQNAEDNGNYILVKKDGQSVRVDLNDMPYIEAQKHYVNLY
;
A
#
# COMPACT_ATOMS: atom_id res chain seq x y z
N MET A 1 -12.34 9.46 14.38
CA MET A 1 -11.88 9.94 13.06
C MET A 1 -11.90 8.75 12.12
N GLU A 2 -12.54 8.89 10.98
CA GLU A 2 -12.38 7.88 9.94
C GLU A 2 -10.95 7.92 9.41
N HIS A 3 -10.33 6.77 9.36
CA HIS A 3 -8.97 6.62 8.83
C HIS A 3 -9.01 6.76 7.30
N THR A 4 -8.22 7.71 6.76
CA THR A 4 -8.01 7.81 5.32
C THR A 4 -7.18 6.60 4.87
N MET A 5 -7.73 5.76 4.02
CA MET A 5 -7.03 4.59 3.50
C MET A 5 -5.97 4.99 2.49
N THR A 6 -4.75 4.51 2.66
CA THR A 6 -3.61 4.81 1.80
C THR A 6 -3.24 3.61 0.94
N ILE A 7 -3.20 3.81 -0.36
CA ILE A 7 -3.02 2.77 -1.37
C ILE A 7 -1.86 3.14 -2.28
N CYS A 8 -1.03 2.17 -2.62
CA CYS A 8 0.04 2.33 -3.60
C CYS A 8 -0.17 1.40 -4.78
N TYR A 9 0.10 1.87 -5.98
CA TYR A 9 0.19 1.04 -7.18
C TYR A 9 1.43 1.36 -8.00
N CYS A 10 2.28 0.36 -8.23
CA CYS A 10 3.44 0.45 -9.11
C CYS A 10 3.11 -0.20 -10.45
N GLU A 11 3.08 0.60 -11.52
CA GLU A 11 2.71 0.23 -12.88
C GLU A 11 3.40 1.17 -13.87
N ASP A 12 4.20 0.63 -14.79
CA ASP A 12 4.95 1.43 -15.76
C ASP A 12 4.11 1.91 -16.96
N GLU A 13 2.91 1.36 -17.15
CA GLU A 13 1.96 1.84 -18.14
C GLU A 13 0.99 2.87 -17.52
N SER A 14 1.23 4.14 -17.76
CA SER A 14 0.45 5.24 -17.18
C SER A 14 -1.07 5.12 -17.41
N ALA A 15 -1.51 4.64 -18.58
CA ALA A 15 -2.93 4.44 -18.87
C ALA A 15 -3.55 3.37 -17.98
N GLN A 16 -2.84 2.28 -17.72
CA GLN A 16 -3.29 1.21 -16.81
C GLN A 16 -3.31 1.69 -15.36
N ALA A 17 -2.29 2.42 -14.92
CA ALA A 17 -2.25 3.00 -13.59
C ALA A 17 -3.43 3.94 -13.33
N LYS A 18 -3.75 4.83 -14.27
CA LYS A 18 -4.89 5.76 -14.18
C LYS A 18 -6.23 5.03 -14.18
N ALA A 19 -6.41 4.02 -15.03
CA ALA A 19 -7.64 3.22 -15.06
C ALA A 19 -7.86 2.47 -13.72
N PHE A 20 -6.79 1.99 -13.13
CA PHE A 20 -6.82 1.33 -11.82
C PHE A 20 -7.21 2.32 -10.71
N ALA A 21 -6.63 3.52 -10.70
CA ALA A 21 -6.97 4.57 -9.75
C ALA A 21 -8.45 4.97 -9.82
N ILE A 22 -9.03 5.05 -11.01
CA ILE A 22 -10.47 5.33 -11.20
C ILE A 22 -11.34 4.25 -10.52
N LYS A 23 -10.97 2.98 -10.61
CA LYS A 23 -11.70 1.88 -9.95
C LYS A 23 -11.62 1.99 -8.42
N ILE A 24 -10.48 2.41 -7.88
CA ILE A 24 -10.31 2.70 -6.44
C ILE A 24 -11.21 3.86 -6.01
N GLU A 25 -11.22 4.94 -6.77
CA GLU A 25 -12.07 6.10 -6.47
C GLU A 25 -13.56 5.76 -6.50
N GLN A 26 -14.00 4.93 -7.45
CA GLN A 26 -15.38 4.46 -7.54
C GLN A 26 -15.76 3.62 -6.32
N TRP A 27 -14.89 2.71 -5.89
CA TRP A 27 -15.07 1.94 -4.67
C TRP A 27 -15.18 2.85 -3.44
N ALA A 28 -14.29 3.81 -3.30
CA ALA A 28 -14.29 4.76 -2.18
C ALA A 28 -15.59 5.58 -2.12
N LYS A 29 -16.08 6.06 -3.26
CA LYS A 29 -17.37 6.76 -3.35
C LYS A 29 -18.53 5.87 -2.93
N ASN A 30 -18.55 4.61 -3.39
CA ASN A 30 -19.63 3.68 -3.03
C ASN A 30 -19.64 3.35 -1.54
N LYS A 31 -18.49 3.38 -0.88
CA LYS A 31 -18.34 3.13 0.56
C LYS A 31 -18.43 4.41 1.41
N ASN A 32 -18.48 5.56 0.76
CA ASN A 32 -18.43 6.88 1.43
C ASN A 32 -17.23 7.02 2.37
N ILE A 33 -16.05 6.67 1.87
CA ILE A 33 -14.77 6.76 2.59
C ILE A 33 -13.76 7.59 1.81
N GLU A 34 -12.77 8.11 2.54
CA GLU A 34 -11.65 8.84 1.95
C GLU A 34 -10.49 7.90 1.66
N VAL A 35 -9.92 7.99 0.46
CA VAL A 35 -8.74 7.25 0.05
C VAL A 35 -7.68 8.19 -0.52
N HIS A 36 -6.43 7.83 -0.32
CA HIS A 36 -5.29 8.43 -0.99
C HIS A 36 -4.54 7.35 -1.75
N ALA A 37 -4.38 7.53 -3.06
CA ALA A 37 -3.69 6.58 -3.92
C ALA A 37 -2.45 7.20 -4.54
N ASP A 38 -1.28 6.61 -4.27
CA ASP A 38 -0.02 6.95 -4.91
C ASP A 38 0.27 6.00 -6.07
N LEU A 39 0.60 6.57 -7.22
CA LEU A 39 0.98 5.83 -8.43
C LEU A 39 2.47 6.04 -8.71
N PHE A 40 3.20 4.96 -8.91
CA PHE A 40 4.62 4.98 -9.26
C PHE A 40 4.84 4.26 -10.59
N GLU A 41 5.66 4.83 -11.45
CA GLU A 41 5.94 4.29 -12.79
C GLU A 41 7.04 3.22 -12.79
N SER A 42 7.75 3.06 -11.67
CA SER A 42 8.81 2.05 -11.53
C SER A 42 9.06 1.68 -10.08
N ALA A 43 9.73 0.54 -9.88
CA ALA A 43 10.21 0.13 -8.57
C ALA A 43 11.22 1.13 -7.99
N GLU A 44 12.08 1.69 -8.84
CA GLU A 44 13.08 2.68 -8.47
C GLU A 44 12.43 3.97 -7.98
N GLU A 45 11.36 4.41 -8.63
CA GLU A 45 10.60 5.58 -8.21
C GLU A 45 9.95 5.37 -6.84
N TYR A 46 9.34 4.19 -6.62
CA TYR A 46 8.79 3.83 -5.32
C TYR A 46 9.88 3.87 -4.23
N LEU A 47 11.00 3.21 -4.46
CA LEU A 47 12.10 3.16 -3.49
C LEU A 47 12.68 4.53 -3.17
N PHE A 48 12.71 5.43 -4.15
CA PHE A 48 13.20 6.80 -3.95
C PHE A 48 12.20 7.69 -3.23
N LYS A 49 10.90 7.63 -3.58
CA LYS A 49 9.88 8.58 -3.11
C LYS A 49 9.04 8.07 -1.95
N ALA A 50 8.83 6.77 -1.84
CA ALA A 50 7.78 6.19 -1.03
C ALA A 50 8.23 5.08 -0.08
N GLU A 51 9.48 4.68 -0.10
CA GLU A 51 9.98 3.55 0.71
C GLU A 51 9.69 3.68 2.22
N GLN A 52 9.57 4.91 2.72
CA GLN A 52 9.25 5.19 4.12
C GLN A 52 7.79 5.57 4.35
N ASN A 53 6.98 5.60 3.29
CA ASN A 53 5.56 5.84 3.43
C ASN A 53 4.86 4.57 3.93
N TYR A 54 3.83 4.79 4.75
CA TYR A 54 2.93 3.71 5.14
C TYR A 54 1.80 3.57 4.13
N TYR A 55 1.52 2.33 3.73
CA TYR A 55 0.38 1.98 2.89
C TYR A 55 -0.43 0.86 3.53
N ASP A 56 -1.74 0.94 3.41
CA ASP A 56 -2.65 -0.11 3.86
C ASP A 56 -2.61 -1.30 2.91
N VAL A 57 -2.45 -1.02 1.62
CA VAL A 57 -2.27 -2.03 0.59
C VAL A 57 -1.35 -1.51 -0.51
N ILE A 58 -0.47 -2.37 -0.99
CA ILE A 58 0.45 -2.10 -2.10
C ILE A 58 0.13 -3.07 -3.23
N PHE A 59 -0.21 -2.52 -4.39
CA PHE A 59 -0.37 -3.25 -5.64
C PHE A 59 0.90 -3.12 -6.48
N LEU A 60 1.38 -4.22 -7.03
CA LEU A 60 2.60 -4.26 -7.83
C LEU A 60 2.37 -5.00 -9.14
N ASP A 61 2.65 -4.34 -10.26
CA ASP A 61 2.87 -5.08 -11.50
C ASP A 61 4.22 -5.80 -11.44
N ILE A 62 4.26 -7.07 -11.83
CA ILE A 62 5.49 -7.84 -11.88
C ILE A 62 6.34 -7.43 -13.08
N SER A 63 5.72 -7.26 -14.24
CA SER A 63 6.39 -7.03 -15.52
C SER A 63 6.64 -5.54 -15.78
N MET A 64 7.38 -4.88 -14.90
CA MET A 64 7.83 -3.51 -15.09
C MET A 64 9.22 -3.45 -15.71
N ARG A 65 9.52 -2.36 -16.42
CA ARG A 65 10.87 -2.06 -16.91
C ARG A 65 11.81 -1.77 -15.74
N GLY A 66 13.07 -2.19 -15.85
CA GLY A 66 14.04 -2.07 -14.75
C GLY A 66 13.85 -3.17 -13.73
N GLN A 67 13.80 -2.82 -12.46
CA GLN A 67 13.54 -3.76 -11.39
C GLN A 67 12.09 -4.25 -11.44
N ASN A 68 11.87 -5.56 -11.47
CA ASN A 68 10.52 -6.11 -11.53
C ASN A 68 9.79 -6.03 -10.18
N GLY A 69 8.46 -6.21 -10.23
CA GLY A 69 7.62 -6.12 -9.05
C GLY A 69 7.90 -7.16 -7.98
N MET A 70 8.42 -8.33 -8.33
CA MET A 70 8.80 -9.37 -7.38
C MET A 70 10.02 -8.97 -6.56
N GLU A 71 11.03 -8.39 -7.20
CA GLU A 71 12.21 -7.86 -6.51
C GLU A 71 11.84 -6.70 -5.57
N LEU A 72 10.94 -5.82 -6.03
CA LEU A 72 10.41 -4.74 -5.20
C LEU A 72 9.66 -5.30 -3.99
N ALA A 73 8.82 -6.33 -4.17
CA ALA A 73 8.09 -6.97 -3.08
C ALA A 73 9.03 -7.55 -2.00
N ARG A 74 10.14 -8.17 -2.41
CA ARG A 74 11.15 -8.66 -1.45
C ARG A 74 11.74 -7.52 -0.63
N LYS A 75 12.10 -6.40 -1.26
CA LYS A 75 12.62 -5.22 -0.55
C LYS A 75 11.59 -4.61 0.40
N ILE A 76 10.33 -4.56 0.00
CA ILE A 76 9.25 -4.10 0.87
C ILE A 76 9.14 -5.02 2.09
N ARG A 77 9.17 -6.35 1.91
CA ARG A 77 9.09 -7.32 3.01
C ARG A 77 10.26 -7.29 3.99
N GLU A 78 11.42 -6.82 3.58
CA GLU A 78 12.56 -6.60 4.50
C GLU A 78 12.23 -5.56 5.58
N LYS A 79 11.37 -4.58 5.26
CA LYS A 79 11.00 -3.47 6.15
C LYS A 79 9.58 -3.59 6.70
N GLU A 80 8.65 -4.01 5.87
CA GLU A 80 7.20 -4.07 6.16
C GLU A 80 6.71 -5.52 6.04
N LYS A 81 6.66 -6.23 7.17
CA LYS A 81 6.28 -7.65 7.18
C LYS A 81 4.79 -7.88 6.95
N ASP A 82 3.96 -6.95 7.41
CA ASP A 82 2.52 -7.14 7.53
C ASP A 82 1.68 -6.38 6.49
N VAL A 83 2.30 -5.48 5.70
CA VAL A 83 1.56 -4.75 4.65
C VAL A 83 0.92 -5.72 3.65
N ILE A 84 -0.31 -5.43 3.26
CA ILE A 84 -1.01 -6.23 2.26
C ILE A 84 -0.38 -5.99 0.89
N LEU A 85 0.27 -7.01 0.33
CA LEU A 85 0.84 -7.01 -1.01
C LEU A 85 -0.06 -7.76 -1.97
N VAL A 86 -0.36 -7.15 -3.10
CA VAL A 86 -1.15 -7.73 -4.18
C VAL A 86 -0.42 -7.55 -5.50
N PHE A 87 -0.18 -8.63 -6.21
CA PHE A 87 0.36 -8.55 -7.55
C PHE A 87 -0.74 -8.35 -8.58
N VAL A 88 -0.49 -7.45 -9.54
CA VAL A 88 -1.37 -7.16 -10.67
C VAL A 88 -0.57 -7.44 -11.93
N THR A 89 -0.85 -8.53 -12.61
CA THR A 89 -0.03 -8.99 -13.73
C THR A 89 -0.85 -9.70 -14.81
N SER A 90 -0.34 -9.72 -16.03
CA SER A 90 -0.84 -10.57 -17.13
C SER A 90 -0.17 -11.94 -17.19
N ASP A 91 0.83 -12.20 -16.37
CA ASP A 91 1.58 -13.46 -16.36
C ASP A 91 1.33 -14.28 -15.11
N ALA A 92 0.61 -15.41 -15.26
CA ALA A 92 0.29 -16.32 -14.17
C ALA A 92 1.48 -17.17 -13.69
N SER A 93 2.62 -17.19 -14.42
CA SER A 93 3.79 -17.99 -14.06
C SER A 93 4.41 -17.60 -12.71
N TYR A 94 4.24 -16.36 -12.29
CA TYR A 94 4.77 -15.83 -11.03
C TYR A 94 3.94 -16.14 -9.78
N VAL A 95 2.79 -16.81 -9.92
CA VAL A 95 1.90 -17.08 -8.77
C VAL A 95 2.62 -17.84 -7.65
N PHE A 96 3.48 -18.79 -7.99
CA PHE A 96 4.23 -19.57 -7.00
C PHE A 96 5.33 -18.75 -6.30
N ASP A 97 5.97 -17.83 -7.01
CA ASP A 97 7.03 -16.99 -6.43
C ASP A 97 6.49 -16.00 -5.40
N GLY A 98 5.22 -15.62 -5.52
CA GLY A 98 4.56 -14.72 -4.59
C GLY A 98 4.37 -15.29 -3.18
N TYR A 99 4.41 -16.62 -3.01
CA TYR A 99 4.39 -17.23 -1.68
C TYR A 99 5.58 -16.82 -0.82
N GLU A 100 6.76 -16.64 -1.44
CA GLU A 100 7.98 -16.22 -0.74
C GLU A 100 7.84 -14.85 -0.07
N VAL A 101 7.09 -13.93 -0.70
CA VAL A 101 6.87 -12.57 -0.18
C VAL A 101 5.55 -12.44 0.59
N GLY A 102 4.81 -13.54 0.76
CA GLY A 102 3.53 -13.53 1.45
C GLY A 102 2.52 -12.61 0.77
N ALA A 103 2.42 -12.66 -0.56
CA ALA A 103 1.40 -11.92 -1.30
C ALA A 103 0.00 -12.37 -0.85
N TYR A 104 -0.86 -11.41 -0.59
CA TYR A 104 -2.25 -11.69 -0.20
C TYR A 104 -3.06 -12.29 -1.35
N ARG A 105 -2.94 -11.68 -2.52
CA ARG A 105 -3.62 -12.13 -3.76
C ARG A 105 -2.86 -11.74 -5.02
N TYR A 106 -3.27 -12.38 -6.11
CA TYR A 106 -2.94 -12.03 -7.49
C TYR A 106 -4.19 -11.54 -8.20
N LEU A 107 -4.08 -10.39 -8.85
CA LEU A 107 -5.06 -9.89 -9.80
C LEU A 107 -4.53 -10.09 -11.22
N MET A 108 -5.21 -10.88 -12.01
CA MET A 108 -4.88 -11.02 -13.42
C MET A 108 -5.40 -9.82 -14.21
N LYS A 109 -4.60 -9.31 -15.13
CA LYS A 109 -5.04 -8.30 -16.11
C LYS A 109 -5.86 -8.97 -17.23
N PRO A 110 -6.94 -8.35 -17.73
CA PRO A 110 -7.54 -7.08 -17.26
C PRO A 110 -8.14 -7.22 -15.86
N VAL A 111 -7.95 -6.17 -15.04
CA VAL A 111 -8.36 -6.19 -13.64
C VAL A 111 -9.87 -6.26 -13.49
N ASP A 112 -10.35 -7.34 -12.87
CA ASP A 112 -11.74 -7.48 -12.49
C ASP A 112 -12.07 -6.55 -11.30
N GLU A 113 -13.01 -5.65 -11.51
CA GLU A 113 -13.38 -4.63 -10.52
C GLU A 113 -13.91 -5.25 -9.23
N LYS A 114 -14.71 -6.32 -9.32
CA LYS A 114 -15.25 -6.99 -8.15
C LYS A 114 -14.15 -7.59 -7.27
N LYS A 115 -13.18 -8.25 -7.90
CA LYS A 115 -12.02 -8.83 -7.18
C LYS A 115 -11.16 -7.74 -6.53
N LEU A 116 -10.94 -6.63 -7.22
CA LEU A 116 -10.25 -5.48 -6.65
C LEU A 116 -10.99 -4.95 -5.42
N TRP A 117 -12.29 -4.76 -5.52
CA TRP A 117 -13.09 -4.24 -4.42
C TRP A 117 -13.14 -5.18 -3.22
N GLU A 118 -13.16 -6.50 -3.44
CA GLU A 118 -13.02 -7.49 -2.35
C GLU A 118 -11.69 -7.34 -1.59
N ILE A 119 -10.59 -7.06 -2.30
CA ILE A 119 -9.28 -6.82 -1.69
C ILE A 119 -9.29 -5.53 -0.87
N LEU A 120 -9.86 -4.47 -1.42
CA LEU A 120 -9.98 -3.18 -0.73
C LEU A 120 -10.88 -3.28 0.52
N ASP A 121 -11.99 -4.02 0.44
CA ASP A 121 -12.85 -4.29 1.59
C ASP A 121 -12.09 -5.07 2.68
N TYR A 122 -11.30 -6.08 2.29
CA TYR A 122 -10.45 -6.81 3.24
C TYR A 122 -9.42 -5.89 3.90
N ALA A 123 -8.67 -5.10 3.12
CA ALA A 123 -7.68 -4.18 3.65
C ALA A 123 -8.29 -3.17 4.65
N ARG A 124 -9.50 -2.69 4.34
CA ARG A 124 -10.24 -1.80 5.23
C ARG A 124 -10.58 -2.46 6.57
N THR A 125 -10.98 -3.73 6.56
CA THR A 125 -11.30 -4.45 7.81
C THR A 125 -10.08 -4.70 8.66
N GLN A 126 -8.93 -5.01 8.08
CA GLN A 126 -7.68 -5.19 8.82
C GLN A 126 -7.28 -3.90 9.53
N ASN A 127 -7.42 -2.76 8.86
CA ASN A 127 -7.13 -1.46 9.47
C ASN A 127 -8.10 -1.08 10.58
N ALA A 128 -9.36 -1.51 10.52
CA ALA A 128 -10.33 -1.29 11.57
C ALA A 128 -10.01 -2.09 12.85
N GLU A 129 -9.43 -3.28 12.71
CA GLU A 129 -8.96 -4.10 13.83
C GLU A 129 -7.67 -3.53 14.46
N ASP A 130 -6.80 -2.93 13.65
CA ASP A 130 -5.57 -2.25 14.09
C ASP A 130 -5.79 -0.84 14.69
N ASN A 131 -7.01 -0.32 14.65
CA ASN A 131 -7.38 1.07 14.96
C ASN A 131 -7.22 1.50 16.43
N GLY A 132 -6.46 0.80 17.23
CA GLY A 132 -6.19 1.20 18.62
C GLY A 132 -4.73 1.52 18.92
N ASN A 133 -3.78 1.09 18.13
CA ASN A 133 -2.41 0.95 18.58
C ASN A 133 -1.35 1.70 17.76
N TYR A 134 -1.71 2.52 16.77
CA TYR A 134 -0.70 3.31 16.06
C TYR A 134 -1.17 4.75 15.74
N ILE A 135 -0.21 5.62 15.52
CA ILE A 135 -0.41 6.97 14.99
C ILE A 135 0.39 7.14 13.71
N LEU A 136 -0.17 7.92 12.77
CA LEU A 136 0.57 8.37 11.59
C LEU A 136 1.20 9.73 11.88
N VAL A 137 2.52 9.78 11.83
CA VAL A 137 3.30 11.01 12.04
C VAL A 137 3.84 11.46 10.70
N LYS A 138 3.63 12.74 10.37
CA LYS A 138 4.28 13.36 9.22
C LYS A 138 5.68 13.81 9.61
N LYS A 139 6.69 13.26 8.95
CA LYS A 139 8.09 13.67 9.08
C LYS A 139 8.64 13.96 7.68
N ASP A 140 9.10 15.18 7.47
CA ASP A 140 9.71 15.63 6.20
C ASP A 140 8.80 15.40 4.96
N GLY A 141 7.48 15.57 5.14
CA GLY A 141 6.48 15.35 4.08
C GLY A 141 6.07 13.89 3.87
N GLN A 142 6.63 12.96 4.63
CA GLN A 142 6.31 11.53 4.59
C GLN A 142 5.42 11.13 5.76
N SER A 143 4.53 10.16 5.54
CA SER A 143 3.73 9.57 6.60
C SER A 143 4.43 8.34 7.16
N VAL A 144 4.78 8.37 8.42
CA VAL A 144 5.41 7.25 9.13
C VAL A 144 4.41 6.68 10.13
N ARG A 145 4.17 5.37 10.07
CA ARG A 145 3.38 4.66 11.08
C ARG A 145 4.25 4.43 12.31
N VAL A 146 3.73 4.81 13.47
CA VAL A 146 4.38 4.57 14.76
C VAL A 146 3.43 3.77 15.64
N ASP A 147 3.81 2.56 16.03
CA ASP A 147 3.04 1.70 16.92
C ASP A 147 3.08 2.26 18.34
N LEU A 148 1.89 2.46 18.93
CA LEU A 148 1.78 2.97 20.30
C LEU A 148 2.27 1.98 21.35
N ASN A 149 2.32 0.69 21.03
CA ASN A 149 2.85 -0.34 21.95
C ASN A 149 4.37 -0.28 22.07
N ASP A 150 5.05 0.25 21.04
CA ASP A 150 6.51 0.39 21.02
C ASP A 150 6.98 1.70 21.68
N MET A 151 6.04 2.55 22.11
CA MET A 151 6.35 3.84 22.72
C MET A 151 6.08 3.85 24.22
N PRO A 152 7.11 4.06 25.05
CA PRO A 152 6.93 4.22 26.49
C PRO A 152 6.12 5.45 26.87
N TYR A 153 6.29 6.55 26.17
CA TYR A 153 5.50 7.76 26.37
C TYR A 153 5.60 8.76 25.21
N ILE A 154 4.63 9.68 25.14
CA ILE A 154 4.58 10.78 24.18
C ILE A 154 4.67 12.10 24.95
N GLU A 155 5.60 12.95 24.57
CA GLU A 155 5.72 14.31 25.09
C GLU A 155 5.36 15.33 24.01
N ALA A 156 4.38 16.19 24.28
CA ALA A 156 3.99 17.25 23.39
C ALA A 156 4.55 18.60 23.88
N GLN A 157 5.35 19.23 23.06
CA GLN A 157 5.82 20.60 23.29
C GLN A 157 5.28 21.52 22.20
N LYS A 158 4.71 22.65 22.58
CA LYS A 158 4.03 23.70 21.75
C LYS A 158 3.88 23.47 20.23
N HIS A 159 4.89 22.99 19.52
CA HIS A 159 4.89 22.76 18.06
C HIS A 159 5.55 21.43 17.65
N TYR A 160 5.94 20.62 18.62
CA TYR A 160 6.65 19.35 18.38
C TYR A 160 6.06 18.25 19.25
N VAL A 161 6.10 17.03 18.72
CA VAL A 161 5.79 15.82 19.46
C VAL A 161 7.05 14.96 19.45
N ASN A 162 7.56 14.64 20.61
CA ASN A 162 8.66 13.69 20.77
C ASN A 162 8.09 12.31 21.09
N LEU A 163 8.57 11.31 20.36
CA LEU A 163 8.21 9.90 20.51
C LEU A 163 9.43 9.17 21.08
N TYR A 164 9.27 8.46 22.16
CA TYR A 164 10.36 7.76 22.86
C TYR A 164 10.09 6.27 22.92
#